data_606c3d4cac6c5e8c8cea8439a7e66143
#
_entry.id   606c3d4cac6c5e8c8cea8439a7e66143
#
_cell.length_a   1.000
_cell.length_b   1.000
_cell.length_c   1.000
_cell.angle_alpha   90.00
_cell.angle_beta   90.00
_cell.angle_gamma   90.00
#
_symmetry.space_group_name_H-M   'P 1'
#
loop_
_entity.id
_entity.type
_entity.pdbx_description
1 polymer ?
#
loop_
_entity_poly.entity_id
_entity_poly.type
_entity_poly.pdbx_seq_one_letter_code
_entity_poly.pdbx_strand_id
1 'polypeptide(L)'
;ATEEHPVAIGRGRFRQAGELQPGDRILRWKGGRLVERKVHGLSHPTGDALVFNLQVEGPNTFIANGTVVHNKGGGSSSSSSHSSSSGGGGSDGGWFALVVFGFVFFIFILIFIAAVKGSKKSSKTENLDFVYDRNKVSPKAGKTEKLMIFLAQQDPSVKPESLRKFVDSTFRKLQECWQARSYDPMKPLMMADLFNQHKAQLSGMIANHEIDRIEDLKVEYIDLVNVRYTEKPDQREFTALITASARDYYVDDKTGRFLRGDKAAARFQEFWTFHRVGNEWLLREIEQAGESDMLKGENFAEMLTDDTVKGIYGEVAGKKGEAGPWLEKETEEKATRIERMLNFLVQTDKLWDRNQMLERAREVFMRVYLAKESGDPDKVPAADLFPGVTEHFQLQIQQWKKDGRRVEYRNLCVRKAEMILVRNFADNSKDEYTVRISAHAQRILYQGDKVSDQQEYVSPFEEYWTFGRLDNQWKLKEVLPPSAAKRIVTSENVDEESSKGQMEWYYSQTRAK
;
A
#
# COMPACT_ATOMS: atom_id res chain seq x y z
N ALA A 1 24.33 8.85 -19.80
CA ALA A 1 24.68 8.91 -18.38
C ALA A 1 25.18 10.32 -18.09
N THR A 2 24.93 10.85 -16.91
CA THR A 2 25.61 12.07 -16.43
C THR A 2 27.07 11.75 -16.16
N GLU A 3 27.92 12.76 -16.13
CA GLU A 3 29.36 12.59 -15.88
C GLU A 3 29.67 11.82 -14.59
N GLU A 4 28.85 12.02 -13.57
CA GLU A 4 28.98 11.39 -12.25
C GLU A 4 28.47 9.94 -12.18
N HIS A 5 27.86 9.42 -13.24
CA HIS A 5 27.21 8.11 -13.20
C HIS A 5 28.24 6.97 -13.21
N PRO A 6 28.22 6.05 -12.22
CA PRO A 6 29.18 4.97 -12.15
C PRO A 6 28.92 3.92 -13.24
N VAL A 7 29.92 3.70 -14.10
CA VAL A 7 29.92 2.70 -15.19
C VAL A 7 30.83 1.53 -14.81
N ALA A 8 30.38 0.31 -15.01
CA ALA A 8 31.16 -0.89 -14.72
C ALA A 8 32.34 -1.05 -15.69
N ILE A 9 33.57 -1.04 -15.14
CA ILE A 9 34.84 -1.23 -15.85
C ILE A 9 35.45 -2.63 -15.66
N GLY A 10 34.76 -3.50 -14.93
CA GLY A 10 35.15 -4.87 -14.62
C GLY A 10 34.22 -5.48 -13.58
N ARG A 11 34.45 -6.73 -13.21
CA ARG A 11 33.61 -7.38 -12.20
C ARG A 11 33.78 -6.68 -10.85
N GLY A 12 32.68 -6.04 -10.37
CA GLY A 12 32.64 -5.35 -9.07
C GLY A 12 33.40 -4.02 -9.01
N ARG A 13 33.91 -3.49 -10.14
CA ARG A 13 34.58 -2.18 -10.19
C ARG A 13 33.82 -1.21 -11.06
N PHE A 14 33.71 0.03 -10.59
CA PHE A 14 33.00 1.10 -11.27
C PHE A 14 33.90 2.33 -11.37
N ARG A 15 33.67 3.14 -12.42
CA ARG A 15 34.30 4.46 -12.63
C ARG A 15 33.22 5.43 -13.09
N GLN A 16 33.34 6.70 -12.72
CA GLN A 16 32.39 7.72 -13.18
C GLN A 16 32.46 7.88 -14.70
N ALA A 17 31.30 8.11 -15.33
CA ALA A 17 31.22 8.21 -16.79
C ALA A 17 32.11 9.36 -17.36
N GLY A 18 32.21 10.48 -16.61
CA GLY A 18 33.07 11.61 -16.97
C GLY A 18 34.58 11.33 -16.86
N GLU A 19 34.99 10.30 -16.13
CA GLU A 19 36.40 9.90 -15.96
C GLU A 19 36.85 8.84 -16.98
N LEU A 20 35.91 8.33 -17.81
CA LEU A 20 36.23 7.35 -18.84
C LEU A 20 37.04 8.00 -19.96
N GLN A 21 37.99 7.26 -20.54
CA GLN A 21 38.79 7.68 -21.67
C GLN A 21 38.63 6.73 -22.84
N PRO A 22 38.84 7.21 -24.08
CA PRO A 22 38.96 6.32 -25.26
C PRO A 22 40.03 5.26 -25.01
N GLY A 23 39.63 3.99 -25.13
CA GLY A 23 40.50 2.87 -24.82
C GLY A 23 40.14 2.11 -23.55
N ASP A 24 39.41 2.72 -22.60
CA ASP A 24 38.91 2.04 -21.42
C ASP A 24 37.97 0.89 -21.78
N ARG A 25 37.90 -0.13 -20.91
CA ARG A 25 36.99 -1.26 -21.08
C ARG A 25 35.80 -1.14 -20.15
N ILE A 26 34.60 -1.25 -20.68
CA ILE A 26 33.35 -1.23 -19.94
C ILE A 26 32.59 -2.53 -20.12
N LEU A 27 31.77 -2.91 -19.15
CA LEU A 27 30.91 -4.08 -19.24
C LEU A 27 29.60 -3.72 -19.95
N ARG A 28 29.29 -4.49 -20.99
CA ARG A 28 28.04 -4.39 -21.71
C ARG A 28 27.28 -5.72 -21.72
N TRP A 29 25.96 -5.61 -21.69
CA TRP A 29 25.06 -6.75 -21.85
C TRP A 29 24.77 -6.98 -23.32
N LYS A 30 25.11 -8.16 -23.86
CA LYS A 30 24.83 -8.54 -25.25
C LYS A 30 24.55 -10.03 -25.32
N GLY A 31 23.41 -10.42 -25.92
CA GLY A 31 23.06 -11.81 -26.16
C GLY A 31 22.99 -12.66 -24.88
N GLY A 32 22.37 -12.13 -23.79
CA GLY A 32 22.19 -12.87 -22.53
C GLY A 32 23.43 -12.94 -21.60
N ARG A 33 24.55 -12.29 -21.98
CA ARG A 33 25.80 -12.34 -21.18
C ARG A 33 26.51 -10.99 -21.12
N LEU A 34 27.31 -10.82 -20.06
CA LEU A 34 28.22 -9.67 -19.91
C LEU A 34 29.45 -9.85 -20.81
N VAL A 35 29.75 -8.83 -21.61
CA VAL A 35 30.93 -8.77 -22.44
C VAL A 35 31.68 -7.46 -22.23
N GLU A 36 33.01 -7.51 -22.23
CA GLU A 36 33.84 -6.31 -22.22
C GLU A 36 33.84 -5.64 -23.58
N ARG A 37 33.73 -4.32 -23.58
CA ARG A 37 33.82 -3.50 -24.81
C ARG A 37 34.72 -2.31 -24.55
N LYS A 38 35.53 -1.95 -25.54
CA LYS A 38 36.41 -0.80 -25.53
C LYS A 38 35.60 0.46 -25.82
N VAL A 39 35.83 1.52 -25.08
CA VAL A 39 35.28 2.86 -25.32
C VAL A 39 36.03 3.43 -26.53
N HIS A 40 35.31 3.79 -27.58
CA HIS A 40 35.89 4.34 -28.80
C HIS A 40 35.91 5.87 -28.79
N GLY A 41 34.95 6.49 -28.11
CA GLY A 41 34.84 7.94 -27.98
C GLY A 41 33.79 8.32 -26.95
N LEU A 42 33.89 9.55 -26.46
CA LEU A 42 32.96 10.19 -25.57
C LEU A 42 32.39 11.43 -26.25
N SER A 43 31.11 11.65 -26.14
CA SER A 43 30.48 12.89 -26.59
C SER A 43 29.71 13.52 -25.45
N HIS A 44 29.89 14.80 -25.27
CA HIS A 44 29.14 15.60 -24.29
C HIS A 44 28.09 16.42 -25.08
N PRO A 45 26.80 16.05 -25.06
CA PRO A 45 25.78 16.87 -25.67
C PRO A 45 25.68 18.21 -24.92
N THR A 46 25.73 19.28 -25.65
CA THR A 46 25.51 20.63 -25.14
C THR A 46 24.01 20.87 -25.10
N GLY A 47 23.43 20.98 -23.92
CA GLY A 47 22.01 21.29 -23.68
C GLY A 47 21.48 20.66 -22.39
N ASP A 48 20.47 21.26 -21.81
CA ASP A 48 19.78 20.73 -20.64
C ASP A 48 18.95 19.51 -21.05
N ALA A 49 19.38 18.33 -20.62
CA ALA A 49 18.65 17.08 -20.81
C ALA A 49 18.04 16.62 -19.48
N LEU A 50 16.78 16.23 -19.52
CA LEU A 50 16.12 15.62 -18.36
C LEU A 50 16.75 14.24 -18.13
N VAL A 51 17.36 14.07 -16.94
CA VAL A 51 18.06 12.84 -16.58
C VAL A 51 17.27 12.10 -15.53
N PHE A 52 16.94 10.84 -15.80
CA PHE A 52 16.25 9.98 -14.84
C PHE A 52 17.26 9.11 -14.09
N ASN A 53 17.19 9.14 -12.75
CA ASN A 53 17.94 8.21 -11.92
C ASN A 53 17.03 7.05 -11.54
N LEU A 54 17.40 5.82 -11.91
CA LEU A 54 16.70 4.59 -11.57
C LEU A 54 17.28 4.06 -10.24
N GLN A 55 16.47 4.02 -9.21
CA GLN A 55 16.81 3.31 -7.98
C GLN A 55 16.38 1.85 -8.12
N VAL A 56 17.34 0.94 -8.03
CA VAL A 56 17.12 -0.51 -8.17
C VAL A 56 17.43 -1.15 -6.83
N GLU A 57 16.52 -1.95 -6.30
CA GLU A 57 16.75 -2.74 -5.10
C GLU A 57 17.73 -3.89 -5.36
N GLY A 58 18.53 -4.25 -4.35
CA GLY A 58 19.54 -5.31 -4.42
C GLY A 58 20.94 -4.77 -4.71
N PRO A 59 21.70 -5.34 -5.69
CA PRO A 59 23.10 -4.97 -5.92
C PRO A 59 23.30 -3.56 -6.49
N ASN A 60 22.27 -2.72 -6.53
CA ASN A 60 22.28 -1.33 -7.04
C ASN A 60 22.89 -1.19 -8.44
N THR A 61 22.83 -2.24 -9.24
CA THR A 61 23.43 -2.31 -10.58
C THR A 61 22.37 -2.64 -11.61
N PHE A 62 22.29 -1.85 -12.69
CA PHE A 62 21.31 -2.06 -13.75
C PHE A 62 21.95 -1.88 -15.14
N ILE A 63 21.21 -2.19 -16.19
CA ILE A 63 21.68 -2.07 -17.56
C ILE A 63 20.98 -0.91 -18.24
N ALA A 64 21.72 0.16 -18.56
CA ALA A 64 21.25 1.30 -19.33
C ALA A 64 21.85 1.25 -20.75
N ASN A 65 20.99 1.19 -21.77
CA ASN A 65 21.41 1.05 -23.19
C ASN A 65 22.47 -0.04 -23.42
N GLY A 66 22.32 -1.17 -22.72
CA GLY A 66 23.25 -2.28 -22.81
C GLY A 66 24.56 -2.09 -22.04
N THR A 67 24.75 -0.99 -21.30
CA THR A 67 25.92 -0.75 -20.44
C THR A 67 25.54 -1.00 -18.99
N VAL A 68 26.42 -1.68 -18.24
CA VAL A 68 26.23 -1.94 -16.81
C VAL A 68 26.61 -0.70 -16.03
N VAL A 69 25.67 -0.16 -15.25
CA VAL A 69 25.81 1.05 -14.45
C VAL A 69 25.37 0.77 -13.01
N HIS A 70 25.85 1.57 -12.07
CA HIS A 70 25.52 1.43 -10.64
C HIS A 70 24.77 2.67 -10.16
N ASN A 71 23.81 2.52 -9.26
CA ASN A 71 23.15 3.64 -8.58
C ASN A 71 24.12 4.37 -7.70
N LYS A 72 24.12 5.70 -7.78
CA LYS A 72 24.88 6.54 -6.84
C LYS A 72 24.10 6.58 -5.52
N GLY A 73 24.68 6.07 -4.45
CA GLY A 73 24.16 6.26 -3.09
C GLY A 73 24.08 7.75 -2.78
N GLY A 74 22.89 8.23 -2.37
CA GLY A 74 22.65 9.65 -2.12
C GLY A 74 23.53 10.22 -1.01
N GLY A 75 24.48 11.03 -1.40
CA GLY A 75 25.17 11.97 -0.52
C GLY A 75 24.74 13.37 -0.91
N SER A 76 24.16 14.11 0.04
CA SER A 76 23.73 15.48 -0.13
C SER A 76 24.92 16.41 -0.36
N SER A 77 24.88 17.20 -1.42
CA SER A 77 25.59 18.47 -1.47
C SER A 77 24.73 19.53 -2.13
N SER A 78 24.42 20.52 -1.33
CA SER A 78 23.78 21.76 -1.68
C SER A 78 24.64 22.59 -2.63
N SER A 79 24.05 23.14 -3.68
CA SER A 79 24.53 24.38 -4.25
C SER A 79 23.37 25.18 -4.82
N SER A 80 23.23 26.34 -4.22
CA SER A 80 22.39 27.45 -4.60
C SER A 80 22.87 28.09 -5.89
N SER A 81 21.94 28.46 -6.77
CA SER A 81 22.15 29.63 -7.60
C SER A 81 20.83 30.29 -7.96
N HIS A 82 20.76 31.56 -7.58
CA HIS A 82 19.77 32.55 -7.96
C HIS A 82 19.79 32.83 -9.46
N SER A 83 18.64 33.10 -10.04
CA SER A 83 18.52 34.31 -10.88
C SER A 83 17.06 34.68 -11.10
N SER A 84 16.85 35.94 -10.91
CA SER A 84 15.68 36.77 -11.06
C SER A 84 15.38 37.11 -12.54
N SER A 85 14.12 37.35 -12.87
CA SER A 85 13.57 38.60 -13.41
C SER A 85 12.30 38.36 -14.20
N SER A 86 11.24 38.92 -13.78
CA SER A 86 10.57 40.15 -14.19
C SER A 86 9.74 40.05 -15.46
N GLY A 87 8.43 40.28 -15.26
CA GLY A 87 7.70 41.31 -15.95
C GLY A 87 6.73 40.94 -17.06
N GLY A 88 5.50 41.36 -16.91
CA GLY A 88 4.69 41.77 -18.02
C GLY A 88 3.34 41.07 -18.20
N GLY A 89 2.28 41.79 -17.89
CA GLY A 89 0.90 41.36 -17.94
C GLY A 89 0.32 41.26 -19.36
N GLY A 90 -0.85 40.70 -19.43
CA GLY A 90 -1.70 40.66 -20.61
C GLY A 90 -2.83 39.67 -20.40
N SER A 91 -4.00 40.22 -20.15
CA SER A 91 -5.26 39.49 -20.07
C SER A 91 -5.65 38.91 -21.42
N ASP A 92 -5.87 37.56 -21.46
CA ASP A 92 -6.85 36.92 -22.35
C ASP A 92 -7.12 35.50 -21.86
N GLY A 93 -8.12 35.39 -20.99
CA GLY A 93 -8.37 34.23 -20.17
C GLY A 93 -9.51 33.32 -20.63
N GLY A 94 -9.63 32.98 -21.91
CA GLY A 94 -10.73 32.12 -22.36
C GLY A 94 -10.29 30.87 -23.13
N TRP A 95 -9.24 30.98 -23.89
CA TRP A 95 -8.76 29.87 -24.76
C TRP A 95 -7.72 28.96 -24.10
N PHE A 96 -6.93 29.54 -23.16
CA PHE A 96 -5.87 28.78 -22.48
C PHE A 96 -6.39 27.67 -21.55
N ALA A 97 -7.56 27.87 -20.97
CA ALA A 97 -8.18 26.84 -20.12
C ALA A 97 -8.57 25.58 -20.92
N LEU A 98 -9.09 25.74 -22.13
CA LEU A 98 -9.45 24.62 -23.02
C LEU A 98 -8.23 23.90 -23.59
N VAL A 99 -7.14 24.62 -23.87
CA VAL A 99 -5.90 24.01 -24.38
C VAL A 99 -5.13 23.28 -23.28
N VAL A 100 -5.10 23.82 -22.06
CA VAL A 100 -4.46 23.16 -20.90
C VAL A 100 -5.26 21.90 -20.47
N PHE A 101 -6.60 21.96 -20.50
CA PHE A 101 -7.44 20.77 -20.26
C PHE A 101 -7.26 19.71 -21.35
N GLY A 102 -7.19 20.09 -22.61
CA GLY A 102 -6.93 19.18 -23.72
C GLY A 102 -5.53 18.56 -23.67
N PHE A 103 -4.52 19.31 -23.23
CA PHE A 103 -3.13 18.85 -23.15
C PHE A 103 -2.91 17.90 -21.97
N VAL A 104 -3.49 18.17 -20.81
CA VAL A 104 -3.49 17.26 -19.65
C VAL A 104 -4.27 15.99 -19.97
N PHE A 105 -5.41 16.08 -20.65
CA PHE A 105 -6.18 14.94 -21.13
C PHE A 105 -5.40 14.10 -22.14
N PHE A 106 -4.64 14.74 -23.05
CA PHE A 106 -3.80 14.04 -24.03
C PHE A 106 -2.59 13.36 -23.37
N ILE A 107 -1.99 13.94 -22.34
CA ILE A 107 -0.92 13.32 -21.56
C ILE A 107 -1.47 12.11 -20.78
N PHE A 108 -2.67 12.19 -20.20
CA PHE A 108 -3.31 11.05 -19.53
C PHE A 108 -3.62 9.90 -20.51
N ILE A 109 -4.07 10.22 -21.73
CA ILE A 109 -4.28 9.22 -22.80
C ILE A 109 -2.94 8.61 -23.22
N LEU A 110 -1.88 9.39 -23.35
CA LEU A 110 -0.55 8.89 -23.72
C LEU A 110 0.07 8.05 -22.61
N ILE A 111 -0.12 8.40 -21.33
CA ILE A 111 0.32 7.59 -20.20
C ILE A 111 -0.50 6.30 -20.14
N PHE A 112 -1.80 6.34 -20.42
CA PHE A 112 -2.65 5.15 -20.50
C PHE A 112 -2.29 4.26 -21.71
N ILE A 113 -2.02 4.85 -22.87
CA ILE A 113 -1.55 4.12 -24.08
C ILE A 113 -0.13 3.57 -23.86
N ALA A 114 0.75 4.28 -23.15
CA ALA A 114 2.09 3.80 -22.82
C ALA A 114 2.02 2.65 -21.79
N ALA A 115 1.13 2.71 -20.81
CA ALA A 115 0.86 1.62 -19.89
C ALA A 115 0.28 0.37 -20.62
N VAL A 116 -0.58 0.59 -21.63
CA VAL A 116 -1.15 -0.50 -22.45
C VAL A 116 -0.15 -1.06 -23.47
N LYS A 117 0.76 -0.24 -24.03
CA LYS A 117 1.80 -0.70 -24.98
C LYS A 117 3.09 -1.21 -24.33
N GLY A 118 3.32 -0.90 -23.05
CA GLY A 118 4.51 -1.32 -22.30
C GLY A 118 4.49 -2.75 -21.76
N SER A 119 3.36 -3.46 -21.81
CA SER A 119 3.19 -4.77 -21.19
C SER A 119 3.52 -5.95 -22.11
N LYS A 120 4.71 -5.97 -22.68
CA LYS A 120 5.42 -7.19 -23.08
C LYS A 120 6.74 -7.31 -22.31
N LYS A 121 6.69 -7.14 -21.00
CA LYS A 121 7.69 -7.65 -20.07
C LYS A 121 6.93 -8.46 -19.04
N SER A 122 7.21 -9.76 -18.99
CA SER A 122 6.98 -10.62 -17.86
C SER A 122 7.33 -9.80 -16.60
N SER A 123 6.32 -9.24 -15.91
CA SER A 123 6.50 -8.81 -14.55
C SER A 123 6.86 -10.09 -13.80
N LYS A 124 8.06 -10.20 -13.28
CA LYS A 124 8.30 -11.09 -12.15
C LYS A 124 7.24 -10.67 -11.12
N THR A 125 6.27 -11.53 -10.91
CA THR A 125 5.37 -11.45 -9.77
C THR A 125 6.29 -11.34 -8.56
N GLU A 126 6.26 -10.20 -7.85
CA GLU A 126 6.91 -10.14 -6.54
C GLU A 126 6.32 -11.28 -5.76
N ASN A 127 7.20 -12.10 -5.19
CA ASN A 127 6.77 -13.25 -4.40
C ASN A 127 6.23 -12.69 -3.07
N LEU A 128 4.92 -12.43 -3.03
CA LEU A 128 4.21 -11.94 -1.85
C LEU A 128 4.16 -13.01 -0.73
N ASP A 129 4.46 -14.26 -1.06
CA ASP A 129 4.56 -15.40 -0.13
C ASP A 129 5.91 -15.44 0.60
N PHE A 130 6.51 -14.29 0.83
CA PHE A 130 7.71 -14.18 1.64
C PHE A 130 7.44 -14.65 3.08
N VAL A 131 8.34 -15.46 3.63
CA VAL A 131 8.24 -15.97 5.01
C VAL A 131 9.31 -15.29 5.87
N TYR A 132 8.89 -14.51 6.87
CA TYR A 132 9.80 -13.89 7.84
C TYR A 132 10.50 -14.97 8.69
N ASP A 133 11.81 -14.77 8.90
CA ASP A 133 12.58 -15.56 9.85
C ASP A 133 12.07 -15.34 11.29
N ARG A 134 12.06 -16.41 12.10
CA ARG A 134 11.68 -16.35 13.52
C ARG A 134 12.46 -15.30 14.31
N ASN A 135 13.71 -15.07 13.96
CA ASN A 135 14.54 -14.05 14.61
C ASN A 135 14.02 -12.61 14.41
N LYS A 136 13.26 -12.35 13.34
CA LYS A 136 12.58 -11.06 13.09
C LYS A 136 11.24 -10.99 13.81
N VAL A 137 10.49 -12.08 13.87
CA VAL A 137 9.15 -12.14 14.46
C VAL A 137 9.18 -12.19 15.99
N SER A 138 10.01 -13.05 16.57
CA SER A 138 10.00 -13.33 18.02
C SER A 138 10.25 -12.10 18.90
N PRO A 139 11.15 -11.17 18.59
CA PRO A 139 11.35 -9.97 19.43
C PRO A 139 10.11 -9.08 19.46
N LYS A 140 9.46 -8.89 18.31
CA LYS A 140 8.24 -8.09 18.20
C LYS A 140 7.08 -8.77 18.93
N ALA A 141 6.86 -10.05 18.68
CA ALA A 141 5.83 -10.84 19.35
C ALA A 141 6.02 -10.83 20.88
N GLY A 142 7.24 -11.02 21.36
CA GLY A 142 7.55 -10.98 22.80
C GLY A 142 7.25 -9.62 23.44
N LYS A 143 7.55 -8.51 22.77
CA LYS A 143 7.19 -7.17 23.24
C LYS A 143 5.66 -7.02 23.31
N THR A 144 4.97 -7.38 22.24
CA THR A 144 3.51 -7.30 22.16
C THR A 144 2.85 -8.14 23.24
N GLU A 145 3.31 -9.36 23.45
CA GLU A 145 2.79 -10.26 24.47
C GLU A 145 2.94 -9.70 25.89
N LYS A 146 4.11 -9.15 26.24
CA LYS A 146 4.35 -8.52 27.55
C LYS A 146 3.36 -7.36 27.79
N LEU A 147 3.16 -6.50 26.80
CA LEU A 147 2.19 -5.42 26.89
C LEU A 147 0.77 -5.94 27.08
N MET A 148 0.37 -6.93 26.29
CA MET A 148 -0.96 -7.52 26.38
C MET A 148 -1.20 -8.25 27.72
N ILE A 149 -0.21 -8.93 28.27
CA ILE A 149 -0.29 -9.53 29.62
C ILE A 149 -0.54 -8.45 30.68
N PHE A 150 0.16 -7.30 30.57
CA PHE A 150 -0.08 -6.17 31.47
C PHE A 150 -1.50 -5.61 31.32
N LEU A 151 -1.95 -5.36 30.10
CA LEU A 151 -3.29 -4.85 29.81
C LEU A 151 -4.39 -5.84 30.23
N ALA A 152 -4.13 -7.14 30.12
CA ALA A 152 -5.07 -8.20 30.49
C ALA A 152 -5.38 -8.25 31.99
N GLN A 153 -4.60 -7.59 32.84
CA GLN A 153 -4.90 -7.44 34.27
C GLN A 153 -6.15 -6.57 34.48
N GLN A 154 -6.41 -5.64 33.58
CA GLN A 154 -7.58 -4.74 33.63
C GLN A 154 -8.66 -5.15 32.60
N ASP A 155 -8.26 -5.68 31.45
CA ASP A 155 -9.15 -6.10 30.37
C ASP A 155 -8.84 -7.54 29.94
N PRO A 156 -9.56 -8.54 30.49
CA PRO A 156 -9.34 -9.96 30.13
C PRO A 156 -9.54 -10.27 28.63
N SER A 157 -10.22 -9.38 27.87
CA SER A 157 -10.47 -9.59 26.45
C SER A 157 -9.20 -9.54 25.58
N VAL A 158 -8.11 -8.94 26.10
CA VAL A 158 -6.80 -8.88 25.42
C VAL A 158 -5.82 -9.92 25.93
N LYS A 159 -6.29 -10.95 26.65
CA LYS A 159 -5.43 -12.05 27.14
C LYS A 159 -4.82 -12.82 25.98
N PRO A 160 -3.47 -12.86 25.86
CA PRO A 160 -2.79 -13.43 24.70
C PRO A 160 -3.19 -14.86 24.35
N GLU A 161 -3.32 -15.71 25.36
CA GLU A 161 -3.68 -17.12 25.17
C GLU A 161 -5.09 -17.27 24.57
N SER A 162 -6.05 -16.49 25.05
CA SER A 162 -7.44 -16.49 24.54
C SER A 162 -7.50 -15.99 23.11
N LEU A 163 -6.74 -14.94 22.80
CA LEU A 163 -6.68 -14.38 21.44
C LEU A 163 -6.03 -15.34 20.46
N ARG A 164 -4.96 -16.05 20.84
CA ARG A 164 -4.37 -17.08 19.96
C ARG A 164 -5.37 -18.20 19.64
N LYS A 165 -6.12 -18.68 20.62
CA LYS A 165 -7.16 -19.69 20.40
C LYS A 165 -8.27 -19.17 19.48
N PHE A 166 -8.67 -17.91 19.68
CA PHE A 166 -9.67 -17.26 18.85
C PHE A 166 -9.18 -17.11 17.39
N VAL A 167 -7.94 -16.67 17.19
CA VAL A 167 -7.31 -16.56 15.86
C VAL A 167 -7.24 -17.93 15.17
N ASP A 168 -6.76 -18.98 15.85
CA ASP A 168 -6.68 -20.34 15.28
C ASP A 168 -8.05 -20.84 14.84
N SER A 169 -9.06 -20.71 15.70
CA SER A 169 -10.42 -21.16 15.38
C SER A 169 -11.03 -20.37 14.22
N THR A 170 -10.81 -19.05 14.17
CA THR A 170 -11.31 -18.19 13.10
C THR A 170 -10.60 -18.51 11.78
N PHE A 171 -9.29 -18.70 11.81
CA PHE A 171 -8.49 -19.08 10.64
C PHE A 171 -8.97 -20.39 10.03
N ARG A 172 -9.09 -21.44 10.81
CA ARG A 172 -9.56 -22.75 10.33
C ARG A 172 -10.98 -22.66 9.78
N LYS A 173 -11.87 -21.96 10.48
CA LYS A 173 -13.25 -21.77 10.02
C LYS A 173 -13.33 -21.01 8.71
N LEU A 174 -12.49 -20.00 8.52
CA LEU A 174 -12.42 -19.28 7.24
C LEU A 174 -12.03 -20.23 6.11
N GLN A 175 -10.96 -21.04 6.29
CA GLN A 175 -10.50 -21.97 5.28
C GLN A 175 -11.58 -23.03 4.93
N GLU A 176 -12.29 -23.55 5.93
CA GLU A 176 -13.40 -24.47 5.73
C GLU A 176 -14.55 -23.83 4.92
N CYS A 177 -14.97 -22.61 5.31
CA CYS A 177 -16.03 -21.86 4.60
C CYS A 177 -15.64 -21.51 3.17
N TRP A 178 -14.36 -21.19 2.96
CA TRP A 178 -13.81 -20.84 1.65
C TRP A 178 -13.86 -22.05 0.70
N GLN A 179 -13.32 -23.18 1.10
CA GLN A 179 -13.36 -24.42 0.32
C GLN A 179 -14.79 -24.90 0.06
N ALA A 180 -15.66 -24.81 1.06
CA ALA A 180 -17.06 -25.16 0.94
C ALA A 180 -17.85 -24.19 0.07
N ARG A 181 -17.28 -23.04 -0.29
CA ARG A 181 -17.95 -21.93 -0.99
C ARG A 181 -19.25 -21.50 -0.30
N SER A 182 -19.29 -21.64 1.04
CA SER A 182 -20.43 -21.29 1.91
C SER A 182 -19.93 -20.38 3.04
N TYR A 183 -20.09 -19.08 2.85
CA TYR A 183 -19.37 -18.09 3.66
C TYR A 183 -20.18 -17.46 4.79
N ASP A 184 -21.50 -17.68 4.82
CA ASP A 184 -22.40 -17.09 5.83
C ASP A 184 -21.98 -17.38 7.29
N PRO A 185 -21.35 -18.54 7.63
CA PRO A 185 -20.85 -18.76 9.00
C PRO A 185 -19.71 -17.83 9.44
N MET A 186 -19.05 -17.13 8.50
CA MET A 186 -18.02 -16.12 8.80
C MET A 186 -18.60 -14.75 9.14
N LYS A 187 -19.87 -14.48 8.81
CA LYS A 187 -20.51 -13.17 9.02
C LYS A 187 -20.36 -12.60 10.44
N PRO A 188 -20.53 -13.38 11.52
CA PRO A 188 -20.35 -12.86 12.89
C PRO A 188 -18.89 -12.72 13.33
N LEU A 189 -17.91 -13.14 12.52
CA LEU A 189 -16.48 -13.13 12.85
C LEU A 189 -15.69 -12.09 12.05
N MET A 190 -16.34 -11.38 11.14
CA MET A 190 -15.69 -10.45 10.20
C MET A 190 -16.39 -9.10 10.17
N MET A 191 -15.64 -8.06 9.87
CA MET A 191 -16.22 -6.76 9.51
C MET A 191 -17.03 -6.89 8.22
N ALA A 192 -18.12 -6.14 8.15
CA ALA A 192 -19.12 -6.30 7.09
C ALA A 192 -18.56 -6.08 5.67
N ASP A 193 -17.65 -5.13 5.52
CA ASP A 193 -17.01 -4.84 4.25
C ASP A 193 -16.09 -5.99 3.80
N LEU A 194 -15.25 -6.54 4.68
CA LEU A 194 -14.40 -7.69 4.39
C LEU A 194 -15.26 -8.94 4.07
N PHE A 195 -16.32 -9.17 4.84
CA PHE A 195 -17.25 -10.26 4.57
C PHE A 195 -17.87 -10.15 3.16
N ASN A 196 -18.34 -8.96 2.79
CA ASN A 196 -18.96 -8.73 1.48
C ASN A 196 -17.96 -8.90 0.33
N GLN A 197 -16.70 -8.45 0.51
CA GLN A 197 -15.62 -8.64 -0.47
C GLN A 197 -15.34 -10.15 -0.68
N HIS A 198 -15.16 -10.91 0.39
CA HIS A 198 -14.93 -12.35 0.29
C HIS A 198 -16.13 -13.10 -0.32
N LYS A 199 -17.34 -12.70 0.02
CA LYS A 199 -18.55 -13.28 -0.58
C LYS A 199 -18.64 -12.98 -2.08
N ALA A 200 -18.25 -11.80 -2.52
CA ALA A 200 -18.16 -11.45 -3.94
C ALA A 200 -17.10 -12.29 -4.67
N GLN A 201 -15.92 -12.49 -4.07
CA GLN A 201 -14.87 -13.36 -4.62
C GLN A 201 -15.36 -14.81 -4.77
N LEU A 202 -16.00 -15.37 -3.75
CA LEU A 202 -16.57 -16.71 -3.81
C LEU A 202 -17.66 -16.83 -4.88
N SER A 203 -18.49 -15.81 -5.04
CA SER A 203 -19.49 -15.78 -6.13
C SER A 203 -18.82 -15.82 -7.50
N GLY A 204 -17.70 -15.13 -7.68
CA GLY A 204 -16.87 -15.19 -8.89
C GLY A 204 -16.29 -16.60 -9.12
N MET A 205 -15.76 -17.25 -8.09
CA MET A 205 -15.24 -18.61 -8.16
C MET A 205 -16.35 -19.61 -8.56
N ILE A 206 -17.53 -19.49 -7.97
CA ILE A 206 -18.69 -20.32 -8.31
C ILE A 206 -19.07 -20.14 -9.78
N ALA A 207 -19.16 -18.89 -10.25
CA ALA A 207 -19.49 -18.58 -11.65
C ALA A 207 -18.45 -19.14 -12.64
N ASN A 208 -17.17 -19.18 -12.23
CA ASN A 208 -16.07 -19.73 -13.02
C ASN A 208 -15.88 -21.25 -12.86
N HIS A 209 -16.72 -21.93 -12.09
CA HIS A 209 -16.58 -23.35 -11.76
C HIS A 209 -15.26 -23.71 -11.06
N GLU A 210 -14.77 -22.83 -10.20
CA GLU A 210 -13.52 -23.02 -9.47
C GLU A 210 -13.76 -23.38 -8.01
N ILE A 211 -13.04 -24.37 -7.49
CA ILE A 211 -12.92 -24.66 -6.06
C ILE A 211 -11.45 -24.48 -5.68
N ASP A 212 -11.23 -23.68 -4.66
CA ASP A 212 -9.95 -23.57 -3.99
C ASP A 212 -9.81 -24.72 -2.97
N ARG A 213 -8.78 -25.56 -3.16
CA ARG A 213 -8.48 -26.72 -2.32
C ARG A 213 -7.29 -26.41 -1.45
N ILE A 214 -7.55 -26.36 -0.15
CA ILE A 214 -6.52 -26.20 0.87
C ILE A 214 -6.43 -27.52 1.65
N GLU A 215 -5.39 -28.29 1.37
CA GLU A 215 -5.19 -29.62 1.97
C GLU A 215 -3.95 -29.65 2.84
N ASP A 216 -3.94 -30.57 3.81
CA ASP A 216 -2.86 -30.76 4.78
C ASP A 216 -2.52 -29.47 5.57
N LEU A 217 -3.52 -28.65 5.85
CA LEU A 217 -3.35 -27.39 6.56
C LEU A 217 -2.80 -27.62 7.97
N LYS A 218 -1.61 -27.09 8.21
CA LYS A 218 -0.93 -27.14 9.50
C LYS A 218 -0.58 -25.72 9.95
N VAL A 219 -1.18 -25.25 11.03
CA VAL A 219 -0.79 -24.03 11.71
C VAL A 219 0.43 -24.32 12.57
N GLU A 220 1.53 -23.62 12.33
CA GLU A 220 2.80 -23.80 13.05
C GLU A 220 2.94 -22.81 14.21
N TYR A 221 2.62 -21.54 13.95
CA TYR A 221 2.71 -20.46 14.92
C TYR A 221 1.58 -19.45 14.74
N ILE A 222 1.14 -18.87 15.86
CA ILE A 222 0.30 -17.68 15.91
C ILE A 222 0.98 -16.69 16.86
N ASP A 223 1.61 -15.69 16.27
CA ASP A 223 2.34 -14.65 16.99
C ASP A 223 1.50 -13.37 17.06
N LEU A 224 1.21 -12.86 18.25
CA LEU A 224 0.59 -11.56 18.41
C LEU A 224 1.67 -10.49 18.21
N VAL A 225 1.61 -9.76 17.09
CA VAL A 225 2.70 -8.89 16.66
C VAL A 225 2.40 -7.40 16.79
N ASN A 226 1.14 -7.04 16.97
CA ASN A 226 0.76 -5.64 17.23
C ASN A 226 -0.48 -5.57 18.11
N VAL A 227 -0.59 -4.51 18.91
CA VAL A 227 -1.77 -4.15 19.66
C VAL A 227 -1.91 -2.63 19.68
N ARG A 228 -3.12 -2.17 19.39
CA ARG A 228 -3.59 -0.81 19.55
C ARG A 228 -4.66 -0.81 20.63
N TYR A 229 -4.32 -0.30 21.81
CA TYR A 229 -5.20 -0.29 22.97
C TYR A 229 -5.58 1.15 23.33
N THR A 230 -6.82 1.51 23.11
CA THR A 230 -7.38 2.84 23.32
C THR A 230 -8.37 2.85 24.49
N GLU A 231 -8.67 4.04 25.02
CA GLU A 231 -9.71 4.21 26.03
C GLU A 231 -11.06 3.68 25.53
N LYS A 232 -11.41 4.02 24.28
CA LYS A 232 -12.63 3.53 23.63
C LYS A 232 -12.44 2.10 23.12
N PRO A 233 -13.20 1.12 23.64
CA PRO A 233 -13.04 -0.28 23.23
C PRO A 233 -13.23 -0.52 21.73
N ASP A 234 -14.14 0.21 21.09
CA ASP A 234 -14.45 0.12 19.66
C ASP A 234 -13.36 0.67 18.73
N GLN A 235 -12.26 1.17 19.28
CA GLN A 235 -11.07 1.59 18.54
C GLN A 235 -9.85 0.70 18.83
N ARG A 236 -10.05 -0.41 19.56
CA ARG A 236 -8.99 -1.36 19.87
C ARG A 236 -8.79 -2.33 18.73
N GLU A 237 -7.53 -2.62 18.46
CA GLU A 237 -7.11 -3.55 17.41
C GLU A 237 -5.98 -4.44 17.94
N PHE A 238 -5.89 -5.64 17.40
CA PHE A 238 -4.66 -6.44 17.51
C PHE A 238 -4.38 -7.15 16.19
N THR A 239 -3.09 -7.44 15.95
CA THR A 239 -2.68 -8.16 14.76
C THR A 239 -1.93 -9.42 15.17
N ALA A 240 -2.33 -10.53 14.56
CA ALA A 240 -1.66 -11.82 14.66
C ALA A 240 -0.94 -12.14 13.35
N LEU A 241 0.30 -12.64 13.44
CA LEU A 241 1.00 -13.27 12.33
C LEU A 241 0.78 -14.77 12.43
N ILE A 242 0.06 -15.33 11.47
CA ILE A 242 -0.19 -16.76 11.34
C ILE A 242 0.87 -17.34 10.43
N THR A 243 1.60 -18.34 10.91
CA THR A 243 2.52 -19.14 10.10
C THR A 243 1.90 -20.50 9.92
N ALA A 244 1.64 -20.87 8.68
CA ALA A 244 1.03 -22.15 8.34
C ALA A 244 1.69 -22.78 7.11
N SER A 245 1.39 -24.06 6.87
CA SER A 245 1.73 -24.77 5.65
C SER A 245 0.51 -25.53 5.14
N ALA A 246 0.32 -25.55 3.83
CA ALA A 246 -0.76 -26.25 3.16
C ALA A 246 -0.38 -26.55 1.71
N ARG A 247 -1.14 -27.45 1.08
CA ARG A 247 -1.24 -27.54 -0.38
C ARG A 247 -2.41 -26.68 -0.80
N ASP A 248 -2.16 -25.69 -1.65
CA ASP A 248 -3.15 -24.69 -2.10
C ASP A 248 -3.23 -24.73 -3.63
N TYR A 249 -4.38 -25.18 -4.15
CA TYR A 249 -4.60 -25.34 -5.57
C TYR A 249 -6.08 -25.28 -5.96
N TYR A 250 -6.33 -24.84 -7.18
CA TYR A 250 -7.69 -24.72 -7.74
C TYR A 250 -8.01 -25.90 -8.63
N VAL A 251 -9.25 -26.37 -8.50
CA VAL A 251 -9.82 -27.41 -9.36
C VAL A 251 -11.14 -26.96 -9.98
N ASP A 252 -11.43 -27.49 -11.15
CA ASP A 252 -12.73 -27.34 -11.81
C ASP A 252 -13.79 -28.16 -11.03
N ASP A 253 -14.90 -27.54 -10.65
CA ASP A 253 -15.92 -28.14 -9.78
C ASP A 253 -16.75 -29.24 -10.46
N LYS A 254 -16.76 -29.29 -11.80
CA LYS A 254 -17.49 -30.30 -12.58
C LYS A 254 -16.64 -31.52 -12.88
N THR A 255 -15.37 -31.30 -13.18
CA THR A 255 -14.48 -32.36 -13.68
C THR A 255 -13.43 -32.80 -12.66
N GLY A 256 -13.21 -32.02 -11.59
CA GLY A 256 -12.12 -32.23 -10.64
C GLY A 256 -10.72 -31.96 -11.23
N ARG A 257 -10.65 -31.44 -12.45
CA ARG A 257 -9.37 -31.16 -13.13
C ARG A 257 -8.63 -30.03 -12.43
N PHE A 258 -7.35 -30.24 -12.20
CA PHE A 258 -6.45 -29.18 -11.72
C PHE A 258 -6.44 -27.99 -12.69
N LEU A 259 -6.59 -26.78 -12.17
CA LEU A 259 -6.58 -25.54 -12.93
C LEU A 259 -5.27 -24.79 -12.73
N ARG A 260 -4.91 -24.49 -11.47
CA ARG A 260 -3.72 -23.72 -11.10
C ARG A 260 -3.38 -23.90 -9.60
N GLY A 261 -2.26 -23.36 -9.14
CA GLY A 261 -1.80 -23.41 -7.76
C GLY A 261 -0.68 -24.41 -7.55
N ASP A 262 -0.32 -24.69 -6.30
CA ASP A 262 0.77 -25.60 -5.97
C ASP A 262 0.25 -26.86 -5.30
N LYS A 263 0.58 -28.03 -5.87
CA LYS A 263 0.27 -29.33 -5.29
C LYS A 263 1.29 -29.78 -4.23
N ALA A 264 2.41 -29.08 -4.12
CA ALA A 264 3.36 -29.27 -3.04
C ALA A 264 2.94 -28.44 -1.83
N ALA A 265 3.15 -28.98 -0.61
CA ALA A 265 2.89 -28.19 0.58
C ALA A 265 3.89 -27.03 0.67
N ALA A 266 3.37 -25.82 0.66
CA ALA A 266 4.13 -24.58 0.81
C ALA A 266 3.87 -23.94 2.18
N ARG A 267 4.90 -23.32 2.73
CA ARG A 267 4.80 -22.54 3.95
C ARG A 267 4.48 -21.10 3.60
N PHE A 268 3.53 -20.49 4.31
CA PHE A 268 3.10 -19.13 4.11
C PHE A 268 2.89 -18.40 5.43
N GLN A 269 2.81 -17.08 5.37
CA GLN A 269 2.53 -16.23 6.52
C GLN A 269 1.52 -15.16 6.13
N GLU A 270 0.54 -14.93 7.02
CA GLU A 270 -0.47 -13.91 6.88
C GLU A 270 -0.60 -13.09 8.17
N PHE A 271 -0.72 -11.78 8.03
CA PHE A 271 -1.08 -10.86 9.11
C PHE A 271 -2.59 -10.70 9.15
N TRP A 272 -3.19 -11.07 10.26
CA TRP A 272 -4.61 -10.94 10.49
C TRP A 272 -4.86 -9.87 11.55
N THR A 273 -5.49 -8.76 11.16
CA THR A 273 -5.84 -7.67 12.06
C THR A 273 -7.30 -7.78 12.46
N PHE A 274 -7.54 -7.79 13.75
CA PHE A 274 -8.84 -7.85 14.36
C PHE A 274 -9.19 -6.51 15.01
N HIS A 275 -10.42 -6.08 14.84
CA HIS A 275 -10.99 -4.85 15.37
C HIS A 275 -12.06 -5.19 16.39
N ARG A 276 -12.13 -4.43 17.48
CA ARG A 276 -13.14 -4.64 18.51
C ARG A 276 -14.43 -3.92 18.16
N VAL A 277 -15.54 -4.64 18.17
CA VAL A 277 -16.88 -4.10 17.98
C VAL A 277 -17.76 -4.55 19.16
N GLY A 278 -18.13 -3.62 20.01
CA GLY A 278 -18.78 -3.97 21.28
C GLY A 278 -17.88 -4.87 22.14
N ASN A 279 -18.33 -6.09 22.41
CA ASN A 279 -17.57 -7.08 23.19
C ASN A 279 -16.84 -8.12 22.34
N GLU A 280 -16.99 -8.06 21.03
CA GLU A 280 -16.47 -9.08 20.11
C GLU A 280 -15.25 -8.58 19.34
N TRP A 281 -14.36 -9.48 18.95
CA TRP A 281 -13.30 -9.24 18.03
C TRP A 281 -13.71 -9.70 16.63
N LEU A 282 -13.68 -8.81 15.65
CA LEU A 282 -14.02 -9.09 14.26
C LEU A 282 -12.78 -8.97 13.37
N LEU A 283 -12.60 -9.91 12.47
CA LEU A 283 -11.52 -9.88 11.49
C LEU A 283 -11.73 -8.68 10.55
N ARG A 284 -10.71 -7.82 10.48
CA ARG A 284 -10.74 -6.55 9.76
C ARG A 284 -9.93 -6.58 8.48
N GLU A 285 -8.74 -7.14 8.54
CA GLU A 285 -7.77 -7.18 7.44
C GLU A 285 -7.02 -8.51 7.41
N ILE A 286 -6.70 -8.94 6.20
CA ILE A 286 -5.78 -10.05 5.93
C ILE A 286 -4.73 -9.53 4.96
N GLU A 287 -3.47 -9.50 5.39
CA GLU A 287 -2.33 -9.06 4.58
C GLU A 287 -1.34 -10.22 4.43
N GLN A 288 -0.78 -10.38 3.24
CA GLN A 288 0.33 -11.31 3.03
C GLN A 288 1.63 -10.76 3.63
N ALA A 289 2.58 -11.62 3.92
CA ALA A 289 3.83 -11.22 4.57
C ALA A 289 4.59 -10.11 3.82
N GLY A 290 4.57 -10.13 2.49
CA GLY A 290 5.23 -9.12 1.66
C GLY A 290 4.51 -7.76 1.60
N GLU A 291 3.27 -7.67 2.11
CA GLU A 291 2.45 -6.46 2.06
C GLU A 291 2.44 -5.68 3.37
N SER A 292 2.77 -6.35 4.49
CA SER A 292 2.56 -5.82 5.82
C SER A 292 3.83 -5.24 6.44
N ASP A 293 3.71 -4.04 7.00
CA ASP A 293 4.74 -3.40 7.82
C ASP A 293 4.53 -3.61 9.33
N MET A 294 3.63 -4.50 9.74
CA MET A 294 3.24 -4.70 11.16
C MET A 294 4.41 -5.10 12.07
N LEU A 295 5.45 -5.75 11.54
CA LEU A 295 6.64 -6.07 12.33
C LEU A 295 7.48 -4.83 12.64
N LYS A 296 7.37 -3.77 11.86
CA LYS A 296 8.07 -2.51 12.03
C LYS A 296 7.27 -1.54 12.90
N GLY A 297 5.92 -1.57 12.82
CA GLY A 297 5.03 -0.71 13.59
C GLY A 297 5.16 -0.90 15.10
N GLU A 298 4.97 0.16 15.90
CA GLU A 298 4.98 0.07 17.35
C GLU A 298 3.61 -0.29 17.92
N ASN A 299 3.61 -0.96 19.10
CA ASN A 299 2.39 -1.13 19.88
C ASN A 299 1.94 0.23 20.43
N PHE A 300 0.65 0.41 20.52
CA PHE A 300 0.04 1.62 21.05
C PHE A 300 -0.84 1.31 22.27
N ALA A 301 -0.65 2.04 23.36
CA ALA A 301 -1.52 1.97 24.53
C ALA A 301 -1.76 3.39 25.05
N GLU A 302 -2.94 3.96 24.74
CA GLU A 302 -3.28 5.36 25.01
C GLU A 302 -3.19 5.75 26.48
N MET A 303 -3.57 4.83 27.38
CA MET A 303 -3.60 5.08 28.83
C MET A 303 -2.24 4.89 29.53
N LEU A 304 -1.19 4.50 28.80
CA LEU A 304 0.11 4.24 29.41
C LEU A 304 1.10 5.34 29.09
N THR A 305 1.82 5.80 30.11
CA THR A 305 2.93 6.74 29.94
C THR A 305 4.16 6.02 29.36
N ASP A 306 5.06 6.77 28.72
CA ASP A 306 6.32 6.21 28.19
C ASP A 306 7.16 5.49 29.25
N ASP A 307 7.15 5.96 30.50
CA ASP A 307 7.90 5.33 31.60
C ASP A 307 7.26 4.02 32.03
N THR A 308 5.93 3.94 32.07
CA THR A 308 5.21 2.68 32.32
C THR A 308 5.55 1.64 31.25
N VAL A 309 5.53 2.05 30.00
CA VAL A 309 5.85 1.14 28.89
C VAL A 309 7.31 0.72 28.89
N LYS A 310 8.24 1.63 29.19
CA LYS A 310 9.67 1.28 29.39
C LYS A 310 9.83 0.28 30.53
N GLY A 311 9.08 0.43 31.63
CA GLY A 311 9.06 -0.53 32.73
C GLY A 311 8.58 -1.92 32.29
N ILE A 312 7.49 -2.00 31.52
CA ILE A 312 6.95 -3.26 30.98
C ILE A 312 7.97 -3.96 30.05
N TYR A 313 8.71 -3.18 29.26
CA TYR A 313 9.71 -3.72 28.32
C TYR A 313 11.12 -3.87 28.94
N GLY A 314 11.37 -3.27 30.10
CA GLY A 314 12.69 -2.98 30.66
C GLY A 314 13.61 -4.17 30.97
N GLU A 315 13.14 -5.40 30.87
CA GLU A 315 14.01 -6.58 30.98
C GLU A 315 14.61 -7.05 29.65
N VAL A 316 14.37 -6.34 28.53
CA VAL A 316 14.81 -6.75 27.18
C VAL A 316 15.75 -5.77 26.51
N ALA A 317 16.16 -4.69 27.18
CA ALA A 317 17.06 -3.66 26.61
C ALA A 317 18.53 -4.11 26.53
N GLY A 318 18.78 -5.30 26.04
CA GLY A 318 20.11 -5.83 25.77
C GLY A 318 20.27 -6.28 24.31
N LYS A 319 20.22 -5.34 23.38
CA LYS A 319 20.93 -5.26 22.08
C LYS A 319 20.14 -4.36 21.15
N LYS A 320 20.70 -3.20 20.84
CA LYS A 320 20.28 -2.37 19.71
C LYS A 320 20.43 -3.20 18.45
N GLY A 321 19.32 -3.60 17.83
CA GLY A 321 19.31 -4.09 16.45
C GLY A 321 19.65 -2.94 15.51
N GLU A 322 20.51 -3.20 14.55
CA GLU A 322 20.89 -2.26 13.51
C GLU A 322 19.64 -1.75 12.78
N ALA A 323 19.55 -0.43 12.64
CA ALA A 323 18.45 0.23 11.96
C ALA A 323 18.49 -0.13 10.46
N GLY A 324 17.33 -0.52 9.94
CA GLY A 324 17.09 -0.64 8.50
C GLY A 324 17.26 0.69 7.75
N PRO A 325 17.11 0.71 6.42
CA PRO A 325 17.32 1.90 5.61
C PRO A 325 16.53 3.10 6.14
N TRP A 326 17.16 4.27 6.22
CA TRP A 326 16.57 5.48 6.84
C TRP A 326 15.24 5.93 6.23
N LEU A 327 14.96 5.57 4.98
CA LEU A 327 13.67 5.86 4.31
C LEU A 327 12.50 5.12 4.99
N GLU A 328 12.71 3.88 5.45
CA GLU A 328 11.72 3.11 6.23
C GLU A 328 11.49 3.76 7.60
N LYS A 329 12.55 4.26 8.22
CA LYS A 329 12.47 4.97 9.50
C LYS A 329 11.68 6.28 9.41
N GLU A 330 11.84 7.06 8.33
CA GLU A 330 11.04 8.27 8.12
C GLU A 330 9.55 7.97 7.91
N THR A 331 9.23 6.87 7.23
CA THR A 331 7.85 6.44 7.00
C THR A 331 7.19 5.98 8.30
N GLU A 332 7.92 5.23 9.13
CA GLU A 332 7.47 4.80 10.45
C GLU A 332 7.23 6.01 11.39
N GLU A 333 8.14 6.96 11.43
CA GLU A 333 7.98 8.18 12.21
C GLU A 333 6.79 9.01 11.73
N LYS A 334 6.51 9.02 10.43
CA LYS A 334 5.37 9.74 9.85
C LYS A 334 4.04 9.09 10.23
N ALA A 335 3.89 7.77 10.11
CA ALA A 335 2.70 7.04 10.52
C ALA A 335 2.38 7.27 12.01
N THR A 336 3.41 7.24 12.84
CA THR A 336 3.33 7.55 14.28
C THR A 336 2.85 8.98 14.54
N ARG A 337 3.34 9.97 13.80
CA ARG A 337 2.89 11.37 13.92
C ARG A 337 1.43 11.53 13.50
N ILE A 338 1.00 10.86 12.42
CA ILE A 338 -0.39 10.84 11.98
C ILE A 338 -1.29 10.28 13.08
N GLU A 339 -0.91 9.16 13.68
CA GLU A 339 -1.69 8.54 14.74
C GLU A 339 -1.84 9.46 15.95
N ARG A 340 -0.77 10.12 16.37
CA ARG A 340 -0.79 11.13 17.42
C ARG A 340 -1.77 12.26 17.10
N MET A 341 -1.62 12.83 15.90
CA MET A 341 -2.44 13.93 15.45
C MET A 341 -3.93 13.56 15.46
N LEU A 342 -4.29 12.42 14.87
CA LEU A 342 -5.68 11.96 14.83
C LEU A 342 -6.26 11.66 16.21
N ASN A 343 -5.49 11.05 17.12
CA ASN A 343 -5.93 10.79 18.48
C ASN A 343 -6.20 12.09 19.26
N PHE A 344 -5.50 13.17 18.92
CA PHE A 344 -5.77 14.49 19.48
C PHE A 344 -6.97 15.15 18.80
N LEU A 345 -7.00 15.24 17.47
CA LEU A 345 -8.04 15.93 16.70
C LEU A 345 -9.44 15.35 16.95
N VAL A 346 -9.56 14.04 17.08
CA VAL A 346 -10.85 13.37 17.34
C VAL A 346 -11.49 13.78 18.67
N GLN A 347 -10.76 14.38 19.60
CA GLN A 347 -11.31 14.88 20.85
C GLN A 347 -12.20 16.12 20.62
N THR A 348 -11.83 16.96 19.66
CA THR A 348 -12.54 18.20 19.30
C THR A 348 -13.48 18.02 18.13
N ASP A 349 -13.08 17.27 17.12
CA ASP A 349 -13.89 17.01 15.92
C ASP A 349 -13.93 15.49 15.60
N LYS A 350 -15.13 14.90 15.73
CA LYS A 350 -15.37 13.46 15.54
C LYS A 350 -15.13 12.97 14.10
N LEU A 351 -15.09 13.86 13.12
CA LEU A 351 -14.76 13.49 11.75
C LEU A 351 -13.33 12.95 11.62
N TRP A 352 -12.42 13.32 12.52
CA TRP A 352 -11.05 12.82 12.55
C TRP A 352 -10.91 11.42 13.18
N ASP A 353 -12.00 10.67 13.27
CA ASP A 353 -11.93 9.27 13.70
C ASP A 353 -11.21 8.42 12.66
N ARG A 354 -10.00 7.97 13.00
CA ARG A 354 -9.10 7.22 12.11
C ARG A 354 -9.79 6.01 11.49
N ASN A 355 -10.54 5.26 12.27
CA ASN A 355 -11.15 4.03 11.79
C ASN A 355 -12.28 4.32 10.81
N GLN A 356 -13.13 5.30 11.12
CA GLN A 356 -14.18 5.74 10.20
C GLN A 356 -13.61 6.30 8.89
N MET A 357 -12.48 7.06 8.96
CA MET A 357 -11.80 7.59 7.78
C MET A 357 -11.26 6.46 6.88
N LEU A 358 -10.65 5.44 7.45
CA LEU A 358 -10.13 4.29 6.70
C LEU A 358 -11.25 3.42 6.13
N GLU A 359 -12.33 3.19 6.89
CA GLU A 359 -13.52 2.50 6.40
C GLU A 359 -14.16 3.24 5.23
N ARG A 360 -14.28 4.55 5.37
CA ARG A 360 -14.78 5.41 4.30
C ARG A 360 -13.95 5.28 3.03
N ALA A 361 -12.64 5.26 3.15
CA ALA A 361 -11.74 5.10 2.01
C ALA A 361 -11.94 3.74 1.30
N ARG A 362 -12.07 2.65 2.05
CA ARG A 362 -12.36 1.31 1.50
C ARG A 362 -13.70 1.26 0.78
N GLU A 363 -14.73 1.78 1.42
CA GLU A 363 -16.09 1.78 0.88
C GLU A 363 -16.18 2.55 -0.43
N VAL A 364 -15.64 3.77 -0.46
CA VAL A 364 -15.66 4.61 -1.66
C VAL A 364 -14.83 3.98 -2.78
N PHE A 365 -13.67 3.39 -2.46
CA PHE A 365 -12.85 2.66 -3.42
C PHE A 365 -13.65 1.54 -4.08
N MET A 366 -14.27 0.67 -3.30
CA MET A 366 -15.06 -0.45 -3.84
C MET A 366 -16.23 0.02 -4.69
N ARG A 367 -16.96 1.05 -4.25
CA ARG A 367 -18.08 1.62 -5.01
C ARG A 367 -17.65 2.19 -6.36
N VAL A 368 -16.51 2.90 -6.42
CA VAL A 368 -15.97 3.46 -7.66
C VAL A 368 -15.56 2.33 -8.62
N TYR A 369 -14.90 1.29 -8.12
CA TYR A 369 -14.49 0.16 -8.96
C TYR A 369 -15.68 -0.63 -9.48
N LEU A 370 -16.71 -0.86 -8.67
CA LEU A 370 -17.97 -1.50 -9.10
C LEU A 370 -18.73 -0.65 -10.13
N ALA A 371 -18.70 0.68 -9.99
CA ALA A 371 -19.28 1.57 -10.99
C ALA A 371 -18.54 1.47 -12.34
N LYS A 372 -17.20 1.45 -12.33
CA LYS A 372 -16.36 1.25 -13.53
C LYS A 372 -16.67 -0.08 -14.22
N GLU A 373 -16.79 -1.16 -13.45
CA GLU A 373 -17.08 -2.50 -13.95
C GLU A 373 -18.48 -2.60 -14.55
N SER A 374 -19.45 -1.93 -13.94
CA SER A 374 -20.85 -1.93 -14.43
C SER A 374 -21.01 -1.28 -15.81
N GLY A 375 -20.08 -0.41 -16.22
CA GLY A 375 -20.17 0.39 -17.45
C GLY A 375 -21.32 1.40 -17.44
N ASP A 376 -21.89 1.68 -16.27
CA ASP A 376 -23.03 2.57 -16.07
C ASP A 376 -22.57 3.84 -15.32
N PRO A 377 -22.52 5.02 -15.98
CA PRO A 377 -22.08 6.25 -15.36
C PRO A 377 -22.99 6.71 -14.21
N ASP A 378 -24.25 6.30 -14.18
CA ASP A 378 -25.19 6.69 -13.12
C ASP A 378 -24.91 5.94 -11.80
N LYS A 379 -24.13 4.85 -11.86
CA LYS A 379 -23.68 4.11 -10.67
C LYS A 379 -22.45 4.72 -9.98
N VAL A 380 -21.85 5.77 -10.55
CA VAL A 380 -20.79 6.50 -9.86
C VAL A 380 -21.35 7.09 -8.56
N PRO A 381 -20.71 6.82 -7.40
CA PRO A 381 -21.27 7.20 -6.09
C PRO A 381 -21.12 8.71 -5.82
N ALA A 382 -21.88 9.55 -6.54
CA ALA A 382 -21.76 11.01 -6.53
C ALA A 382 -21.85 11.64 -5.13
N ALA A 383 -22.61 11.02 -4.21
CA ALA A 383 -22.71 11.49 -2.83
C ALA A 383 -21.39 11.38 -2.05
N ASP A 384 -20.50 10.49 -2.50
CA ASP A 384 -19.24 10.14 -1.83
C ASP A 384 -18.02 10.87 -2.45
N LEU A 385 -18.23 11.65 -3.50
CA LEU A 385 -17.18 12.26 -4.31
C LEU A 385 -17.38 13.78 -4.41
N PHE A 386 -16.28 14.48 -4.63
CA PHE A 386 -16.37 15.87 -5.08
C PHE A 386 -16.97 15.96 -6.49
N PRO A 387 -17.70 17.03 -6.82
CA PRO A 387 -18.39 17.15 -8.12
C PRO A 387 -17.49 16.91 -9.33
N GLY A 388 -16.28 17.50 -9.35
CA GLY A 388 -15.33 17.31 -10.44
C GLY A 388 -14.82 15.86 -10.57
N VAL A 389 -14.69 15.14 -9.47
CA VAL A 389 -14.29 13.71 -9.48
C VAL A 389 -15.44 12.85 -9.97
N THR A 390 -16.67 13.17 -9.59
CA THR A 390 -17.87 12.51 -10.09
C THR A 390 -17.96 12.62 -11.60
N GLU A 391 -17.89 13.84 -12.13
CA GLU A 391 -17.92 14.12 -13.56
C GLU A 391 -16.80 13.37 -14.31
N HIS A 392 -15.57 13.39 -13.74
CA HIS A 392 -14.44 12.66 -14.33
C HIS A 392 -14.75 11.15 -14.51
N PHE A 393 -15.23 10.48 -13.47
CA PHE A 393 -15.54 9.04 -13.55
C PHE A 393 -16.72 8.78 -14.48
N GLN A 394 -17.76 9.61 -14.47
CA GLN A 394 -18.89 9.47 -15.36
C GLN A 394 -18.47 9.60 -16.83
N LEU A 395 -17.69 10.63 -17.17
CA LEU A 395 -17.15 10.81 -18.51
C LEU A 395 -16.23 9.65 -18.94
N GLN A 396 -15.41 9.13 -18.03
CA GLN A 396 -14.55 7.99 -18.31
C GLN A 396 -15.38 6.75 -18.67
N ILE A 397 -16.40 6.44 -17.90
CA ILE A 397 -17.30 5.30 -18.14
C ILE A 397 -18.10 5.48 -19.45
N GLN A 398 -18.61 6.70 -19.69
CA GLN A 398 -19.31 7.02 -20.93
C GLN A 398 -18.40 6.84 -22.15
N GLN A 399 -17.15 7.29 -22.06
CA GLN A 399 -16.18 7.14 -23.15
C GLN A 399 -15.87 5.66 -23.41
N TRP A 400 -15.66 4.87 -22.35
CA TRP A 400 -15.44 3.43 -22.52
C TRP A 400 -16.64 2.73 -23.18
N LYS A 401 -17.85 3.08 -22.76
CA LYS A 401 -19.08 2.55 -23.37
C LYS A 401 -19.20 2.92 -24.86
N LYS A 402 -18.90 4.19 -25.21
CA LYS A 402 -18.88 4.67 -26.59
C LYS A 402 -17.84 3.96 -27.45
N ASP A 403 -16.67 3.67 -26.87
CA ASP A 403 -15.58 2.96 -27.53
C ASP A 403 -15.82 1.43 -27.58
N GLY A 404 -16.92 0.93 -27.05
CA GLY A 404 -17.19 -0.51 -26.93
C GLY A 404 -16.23 -1.22 -25.96
N ARG A 405 -15.68 -0.50 -25.00
CA ARG A 405 -14.75 -1.05 -23.99
C ARG A 405 -15.49 -1.39 -22.72
N ARG A 406 -15.11 -2.50 -22.10
CA ARG A 406 -15.58 -2.93 -20.78
C ARG A 406 -14.40 -3.43 -19.96
N VAL A 407 -14.44 -3.19 -18.67
CA VAL A 407 -13.47 -3.73 -17.71
C VAL A 407 -14.18 -4.68 -16.75
N GLU A 408 -13.51 -5.75 -16.38
CA GLU A 408 -13.90 -6.68 -15.32
C GLU A 408 -12.74 -6.79 -14.33
N TYR A 409 -13.05 -6.73 -13.03
CA TYR A 409 -12.07 -6.88 -11.95
C TYR A 409 -12.39 -8.16 -11.16
N ARG A 410 -11.82 -9.29 -11.56
CA ARG A 410 -12.00 -10.54 -10.82
C ARG A 410 -11.19 -10.51 -9.52
N ASN A 411 -11.83 -11.00 -8.46
CA ASN A 411 -11.22 -11.08 -7.13
C ASN A 411 -10.72 -9.73 -6.59
N LEU A 412 -11.42 -8.64 -6.94
CA LEU A 412 -11.09 -7.32 -6.38
C LEU A 412 -11.25 -7.33 -4.86
N CYS A 413 -10.19 -7.01 -4.16
CA CYS A 413 -10.15 -6.96 -2.71
C CYS A 413 -9.20 -5.86 -2.24
N VAL A 414 -9.66 -5.03 -1.30
CA VAL A 414 -8.79 -4.10 -0.56
C VAL A 414 -8.07 -4.89 0.52
N ARG A 415 -6.77 -5.03 0.40
CA ARG A 415 -5.92 -5.75 1.36
C ARG A 415 -5.54 -4.86 2.53
N LYS A 416 -5.17 -3.62 2.25
CA LYS A 416 -4.76 -2.63 3.24
C LYS A 416 -5.21 -1.22 2.85
N ALA A 417 -5.62 -0.45 3.84
CA ALA A 417 -5.79 0.99 3.72
C ALA A 417 -4.95 1.67 4.80
N GLU A 418 -4.04 2.55 4.41
CA GLU A 418 -3.07 3.17 5.29
C GLU A 418 -3.08 4.68 5.13
N MET A 419 -3.23 5.40 6.25
CA MET A 419 -3.18 6.86 6.25
C MET A 419 -1.75 7.35 6.09
N ILE A 420 -1.48 8.13 5.05
CA ILE A 420 -0.12 8.60 4.73
C ILE A 420 0.04 10.12 4.81
N LEU A 421 -1.05 10.87 4.88
CA LEU A 421 -1.03 12.33 5.03
C LEU A 421 -2.30 12.80 5.71
N VAL A 422 -2.17 13.73 6.65
CA VAL A 422 -3.28 14.42 7.32
C VAL A 422 -3.00 15.92 7.31
N ARG A 423 -3.98 16.72 6.91
CA ARG A 423 -3.91 18.18 6.90
C ARG A 423 -5.18 18.75 7.53
N ASN A 424 -5.02 19.30 8.71
CA ASN A 424 -6.03 20.01 9.47
C ASN A 424 -5.75 21.51 9.34
N PHE A 425 -6.62 22.22 8.66
CA PHE A 425 -6.50 23.65 8.43
C PHE A 425 -7.44 24.45 9.33
N ALA A 426 -7.11 25.71 9.58
CA ALA A 426 -8.00 26.65 10.28
C ALA A 426 -9.35 26.83 9.55
N ASP A 427 -9.38 26.63 8.24
CA ASP A 427 -10.59 26.54 7.42
C ASP A 427 -10.91 25.08 7.14
N ASN A 428 -11.84 24.51 7.91
CA ASN A 428 -12.22 23.11 7.85
C ASN A 428 -12.67 22.64 6.44
N SER A 429 -13.10 23.56 5.57
CA SER A 429 -13.43 23.18 4.17
C SER A 429 -12.21 22.76 3.36
N LYS A 430 -11.00 23.06 3.85
CA LYS A 430 -9.72 22.68 3.23
C LYS A 430 -9.13 21.40 3.83
N ASP A 431 -9.71 20.90 4.92
CA ASP A 431 -9.25 19.67 5.57
C ASP A 431 -9.16 18.52 4.58
N GLU A 432 -8.09 17.77 4.69
CA GLU A 432 -7.89 16.62 3.83
C GLU A 432 -7.01 15.55 4.47
N TYR A 433 -7.20 14.33 4.02
CA TYR A 433 -6.30 13.23 4.30
C TYR A 433 -6.08 12.38 3.07
N THR A 434 -4.91 11.73 2.99
CA THR A 434 -4.58 10.83 1.89
C THR A 434 -4.34 9.42 2.42
N VAL A 435 -4.94 8.45 1.75
CA VAL A 435 -4.83 7.02 2.04
C VAL A 435 -4.08 6.32 0.90
N ARG A 436 -3.12 5.49 1.23
CA ARG A 436 -2.59 4.46 0.35
C ARG A 436 -3.51 3.25 0.46
N ILE A 437 -4.06 2.82 -0.66
CA ILE A 437 -4.94 1.65 -0.77
C ILE A 437 -4.17 0.58 -1.53
N SER A 438 -3.83 -0.50 -0.84
CA SER A 438 -3.25 -1.70 -1.45
C SER A 438 -4.39 -2.68 -1.73
N ALA A 439 -4.54 -3.07 -2.98
CA ALA A 439 -5.61 -3.93 -3.43
C ALA A 439 -5.09 -5.00 -4.39
N HIS A 440 -5.86 -6.05 -4.56
CA HIS A 440 -5.61 -7.11 -5.53
C HIS A 440 -6.79 -7.22 -6.48
N ALA A 441 -6.50 -7.47 -7.75
CA ALA A 441 -7.50 -7.85 -8.74
C ALA A 441 -6.83 -8.54 -9.94
N GLN A 442 -7.59 -9.35 -10.66
CA GLN A 442 -7.29 -9.73 -12.03
C GLN A 442 -8.09 -8.83 -12.97
N ARG A 443 -7.42 -7.93 -13.65
CA ARG A 443 -8.06 -7.01 -14.59
C ARG A 443 -8.19 -7.66 -15.96
N ILE A 444 -9.40 -7.63 -16.51
CA ILE A 444 -9.72 -8.09 -17.87
C ILE A 444 -10.36 -6.93 -18.62
N LEU A 445 -9.81 -6.60 -19.76
CA LEU A 445 -10.34 -5.58 -20.67
C LEU A 445 -10.98 -6.24 -21.88
N TYR A 446 -12.15 -5.76 -22.23
CA TYR A 446 -12.90 -6.22 -23.40
C TYR A 446 -13.00 -5.09 -24.43
N GLN A 447 -13.00 -5.49 -25.71
CA GLN A 447 -13.37 -4.65 -26.85
C GLN A 447 -14.55 -5.32 -27.56
N GLY A 448 -15.75 -4.81 -27.37
CA GLY A 448 -16.98 -5.55 -27.66
C GLY A 448 -17.03 -6.83 -26.81
N ASP A 449 -17.28 -7.97 -27.43
CA ASP A 449 -17.33 -9.28 -26.77
C ASP A 449 -15.97 -9.99 -26.68
N LYS A 450 -14.91 -9.38 -27.21
CA LYS A 450 -13.59 -10.00 -27.23
C LYS A 450 -12.70 -9.46 -26.11
N VAL A 451 -11.98 -10.35 -25.44
CA VAL A 451 -10.92 -9.97 -24.53
C VAL A 451 -9.80 -9.29 -25.31
N SER A 452 -9.53 -8.02 -25.02
CA SER A 452 -8.47 -7.22 -25.64
C SER A 452 -7.17 -7.23 -24.84
N ASP A 453 -7.27 -7.35 -23.51
CA ASP A 453 -6.15 -7.48 -22.59
C ASP A 453 -6.61 -8.20 -21.34
N GLN A 454 -5.75 -9.05 -20.76
CA GLN A 454 -6.05 -9.79 -19.54
C GLN A 454 -4.76 -10.01 -18.75
N GLN A 455 -4.81 -9.70 -17.48
CA GLN A 455 -3.78 -10.14 -16.56
C GLN A 455 -3.85 -11.66 -16.37
N GLU A 456 -2.71 -12.33 -16.34
CA GLU A 456 -2.64 -13.79 -16.21
C GLU A 456 -3.19 -14.26 -14.85
N TYR A 457 -2.85 -13.50 -13.79
CA TYR A 457 -3.22 -13.81 -12.39
C TYR A 457 -3.78 -12.58 -11.70
N VAL A 458 -4.37 -12.81 -10.51
CA VAL A 458 -4.67 -11.76 -9.54
C VAL A 458 -3.36 -11.08 -9.16
N SER A 459 -3.28 -9.78 -9.36
CA SER A 459 -2.07 -9.00 -9.17
C SER A 459 -2.29 -7.88 -8.17
N PRO A 460 -1.32 -7.59 -7.29
CA PRO A 460 -1.39 -6.46 -6.39
C PRO A 460 -1.24 -5.14 -7.15
N PHE A 461 -1.89 -4.10 -6.64
CA PHE A 461 -1.71 -2.73 -7.08
C PHE A 461 -1.96 -1.75 -5.94
N GLU A 462 -1.39 -0.56 -6.04
CA GLU A 462 -1.55 0.50 -5.05
C GLU A 462 -2.10 1.75 -5.70
N GLU A 463 -3.01 2.42 -4.99
CA GLU A 463 -3.55 3.72 -5.36
C GLU A 463 -3.50 4.67 -4.16
N TYR A 464 -3.41 5.97 -4.46
CA TYR A 464 -3.30 7.05 -3.49
C TYR A 464 -4.52 7.96 -3.63
N TRP A 465 -5.39 7.93 -2.63
CA TRP A 465 -6.68 8.59 -2.65
C TRP A 465 -6.73 9.69 -1.61
N THR A 466 -6.97 10.94 -2.04
CA THR A 466 -7.13 12.09 -1.15
C THR A 466 -8.61 12.38 -0.95
N PHE A 467 -9.01 12.40 0.30
CA PHE A 467 -10.34 12.79 0.75
C PHE A 467 -10.29 14.21 1.30
N GLY A 468 -11.27 15.01 0.94
CA GLY A 468 -11.46 16.36 1.46
C GLY A 468 -12.78 16.47 2.21
N ARG A 469 -12.91 17.52 3.02
CA ARG A 469 -14.13 17.80 3.76
C ARG A 469 -15.11 18.58 2.88
N LEU A 470 -16.30 18.04 2.65
CA LEU A 470 -17.39 18.67 1.92
C LEU A 470 -18.73 18.26 2.58
N ASP A 471 -19.61 19.24 2.83
CA ASP A 471 -20.90 19.03 3.51
C ASP A 471 -20.74 18.32 4.86
N ASN A 472 -19.69 18.67 5.61
CA ASN A 472 -19.33 18.06 6.88
C ASN A 472 -19.15 16.52 6.82
N GLN A 473 -18.64 16.04 5.69
CA GLN A 473 -18.34 14.62 5.44
C GLN A 473 -17.03 14.50 4.68
N TRP A 474 -16.37 13.36 4.83
CA TRP A 474 -15.22 13.01 4.00
C TRP A 474 -15.68 12.48 2.65
N LYS A 475 -15.30 13.16 1.58
CA LYS A 475 -15.59 12.78 0.20
C LYS A 475 -14.30 12.66 -0.61
N LEU A 476 -14.27 11.77 -1.59
CA LEU A 476 -13.10 11.64 -2.47
C LEU A 476 -12.90 12.92 -3.28
N LYS A 477 -11.75 13.55 -3.06
CA LYS A 477 -11.34 14.81 -3.69
C LYS A 477 -10.43 14.59 -4.91
N GLU A 478 -9.58 13.58 -4.84
CA GLU A 478 -8.59 13.31 -5.89
C GLU A 478 -8.06 11.88 -5.82
N VAL A 479 -7.81 11.27 -6.97
CA VAL A 479 -7.01 10.04 -7.12
C VAL A 479 -5.66 10.44 -7.69
N LEU A 480 -4.61 10.23 -6.92
CA LEU A 480 -3.27 10.67 -7.27
C LEU A 480 -2.58 9.67 -8.22
N PRO A 481 -1.86 10.14 -9.24
CA PRO A 481 -1.08 9.23 -10.08
C PRO A 481 0.08 8.61 -9.29
N PRO A 482 0.56 7.39 -9.64
CA PRO A 482 1.68 6.73 -8.96
C PRO A 482 2.94 7.58 -8.85
N SER A 483 3.17 8.48 -9.82
CA SER A 483 4.29 9.43 -9.79
C SER A 483 4.22 10.46 -8.66
N ALA A 484 3.03 10.74 -8.14
CA ALA A 484 2.84 11.64 -7.01
C ALA A 484 3.07 10.96 -5.65
N ALA A 485 3.04 9.62 -5.60
CA ALA A 485 3.16 8.83 -4.38
C ALA A 485 4.36 9.23 -3.52
N LYS A 486 5.55 9.30 -4.12
CA LYS A 486 6.78 9.67 -3.41
C LYS A 486 6.68 11.06 -2.77
N ARG A 487 6.12 12.04 -3.50
CA ARG A 487 5.93 13.40 -2.99
C ARG A 487 4.97 13.44 -1.81
N ILE A 488 3.87 12.68 -1.87
CA ILE A 488 2.87 12.64 -0.81
C ILE A 488 3.42 11.95 0.45
N VAL A 489 4.12 10.84 0.28
CA VAL A 489 4.77 10.15 1.41
C VAL A 489 5.78 11.06 2.13
N THR A 490 6.50 11.92 1.40
CA THR A 490 7.46 12.85 1.98
C THR A 490 6.85 14.20 2.41
N SER A 491 5.60 14.51 2.04
CA SER A 491 4.91 15.74 2.48
C SER A 491 4.68 15.73 3.98
N GLU A 492 4.79 16.88 4.63
CA GLU A 492 4.52 17.01 6.07
C GLU A 492 3.01 17.07 6.34
N ASN A 493 2.61 16.52 7.49
CA ASN A 493 1.27 16.72 8.02
C ASN A 493 1.12 18.19 8.46
N VAL A 494 -0.09 18.71 8.34
CA VAL A 494 -0.42 20.09 8.73
C VAL A 494 -1.44 20.05 9.87
N ASP A 495 -1.23 20.86 10.89
CA ASP A 495 -2.18 21.12 11.96
C ASP A 495 -2.12 22.60 12.33
N GLU A 496 -3.08 23.37 11.82
CA GLU A 496 -3.18 24.81 12.05
C GLU A 496 -4.08 25.17 13.24
N GLU A 497 -4.94 24.24 13.67
CA GLU A 497 -5.90 24.50 14.75
C GLU A 497 -5.34 24.18 16.14
N SER A 498 -4.46 23.18 16.23
CA SER A 498 -3.97 22.71 17.52
C SER A 498 -2.83 23.58 18.02
N SER A 499 -2.97 24.13 19.23
CA SER A 499 -1.84 24.82 19.84
C SER A 499 -0.76 23.84 20.28
N LYS A 500 0.50 24.22 20.13
CA LYS A 500 1.65 23.42 20.55
C LYS A 500 1.56 23.01 22.03
N GLY A 501 1.10 23.90 22.89
CA GLY A 501 0.95 23.61 24.32
C GLY A 501 -0.14 22.58 24.62
N GLN A 502 -1.25 22.60 23.88
CA GLN A 502 -2.31 21.58 24.02
C GLN A 502 -1.82 20.20 23.60
N MET A 503 -1.06 20.12 22.50
CA MET A 503 -0.48 18.86 22.03
C MET A 503 0.57 18.33 23.01
N GLU A 504 1.48 19.19 23.49
CA GLU A 504 2.49 18.81 24.48
C GLU A 504 1.85 18.30 25.78
N TRP A 505 0.80 18.98 26.27
CA TRP A 505 0.06 18.53 27.44
C TRP A 505 -0.59 17.16 27.20
N TYR A 506 -1.30 16.97 26.09
CA TYR A 506 -1.93 15.69 25.74
C TYR A 506 -0.90 14.55 25.69
N TYR A 507 0.22 14.75 25.01
CA TYR A 507 1.25 13.72 24.88
C TYR A 507 2.05 13.47 26.18
N SER A 508 2.03 14.41 27.13
CA SER A 508 2.58 14.16 28.47
C SER A 508 1.72 13.20 29.29
N GLN A 509 0.41 13.12 28.99
CA GLN A 509 -0.55 12.26 29.67
C GLN A 509 -0.76 10.91 28.97
N THR A 510 -0.48 10.84 27.68
CA THR A 510 -0.73 9.64 26.87
C THR A 510 0.53 9.21 26.14
N ARG A 511 0.65 7.91 25.89
CA ARG A 511 1.65 7.39 24.97
C ARG A 511 1.07 7.33 23.57
N ALA A 512 1.40 8.32 22.76
CA ALA A 512 1.07 8.33 21.34
C ALA A 512 2.38 8.19 20.54
N LYS A 513 2.78 7.00 20.20
CA LYS A 513 3.90 6.72 19.30
C LYS A 513 3.41 6.05 18.05
#